data_ca2cd5c84042b49999564fed2c010857
#
_entry.id   ca2cd5c84042b49999564fed2c010857
#
_cell.length_a   1.000
_cell.length_b   1.000
_cell.length_c   1.000
_cell.angle_alpha   90.00
_cell.angle_beta   90.00
_cell.angle_gamma   90.00
#
_symmetry.space_group_name_H-M   'P 1'
#
loop_
_entity.id
_entity.type
_entity.pdbx_description
1 polymer ?
#
loop_
_entity_poly.entity_id
_entity_poly.type
_entity_poly.pdbx_seq_one_letter_code
_entity_poly.pdbx_strand_id
1 'polypeptide(L)'
;MQSIIKILAIFIPLVLASPLIQSSENYPQIEVTTTSGVFVIELDRNRAPKTVENFLNYLNDGFYKNTIFHRVIPGFVIQAGGFTVDLEEKETLPEIINESGNGLTNQRMSIGMARTNEPHSASSQFYINLADNFSLDPMPTRWGYAVFGDVIQGFDVVNAIAGNATQTMNGMQDVPVAPVIILDIKRID
;
A
#
# COMPACT_ATOMS: atom_id res chain seq x y z
N MET A 1 72.22 -0.27 8.77
CA MET A 1 71.02 -1.12 8.62
C MET A 1 69.78 -0.24 8.57
N GLN A 2 69.26 0.07 7.37
CA GLN A 2 68.04 0.90 7.20
C GLN A 2 66.88 -0.04 7.01
N SER A 3 65.90 -0.02 7.95
CA SER A 3 64.66 -0.78 7.85
C SER A 3 63.67 0.00 6.95
N ILE A 4 63.31 -0.62 5.82
CA ILE A 4 62.27 -0.10 4.92
C ILE A 4 60.92 -0.60 5.41
N ILE A 5 60.12 0.32 5.98
CA ILE A 5 58.70 0.04 6.32
C ILE A 5 57.89 0.11 5.02
N LYS A 6 57.39 -1.02 4.57
CA LYS A 6 56.40 -1.08 3.46
C LYS A 6 55.02 -0.78 4.01
N ILE A 7 54.51 0.42 3.68
CA ILE A 7 53.11 0.77 3.95
C ILE A 7 52.23 0.11 2.90
N LEU A 8 51.44 -0.87 3.31
CA LEU A 8 50.42 -1.52 2.48
C LEU A 8 49.19 -0.64 2.43
N ALA A 9 48.98 0.08 1.34
CA ALA A 9 47.75 0.87 1.12
C ALA A 9 46.59 -0.09 0.81
N ILE A 10 45.66 -0.26 1.74
CA ILE A 10 44.43 -1.01 1.51
C ILE A 10 43.47 -0.08 0.73
N PHE A 11 43.27 -0.40 -0.54
CA PHE A 11 42.29 0.25 -1.40
C PHE A 11 40.92 -0.35 -1.08
N ILE A 12 40.07 0.37 -0.32
CA ILE A 12 38.67 0.01 -0.13
C ILE A 12 37.92 0.62 -1.31
N PRO A 13 37.29 -0.20 -2.19
CA PRO A 13 36.47 0.36 -3.27
C PRO A 13 35.23 1.00 -2.65
N LEU A 14 35.08 2.29 -2.83
CA LEU A 14 33.86 3.03 -2.53
C LEU A 14 32.80 2.65 -3.56
N VAL A 15 31.91 1.73 -3.21
CA VAL A 15 30.75 1.36 -4.05
C VAL A 15 29.77 2.52 -3.96
N LEU A 16 29.80 3.40 -4.96
CA LEU A 16 28.76 4.42 -5.14
C LEU A 16 27.50 3.71 -5.65
N ALA A 17 26.49 3.59 -4.81
CA ALA A 17 25.17 3.12 -5.25
C ALA A 17 24.64 4.04 -6.35
N SER A 18 24.16 3.47 -7.46
CA SER A 18 23.60 4.25 -8.55
C SER A 18 22.35 5.02 -8.09
N PRO A 19 22.16 6.28 -8.48
CA PRO A 19 21.00 7.08 -8.08
C PRO A 19 19.65 6.46 -8.49
N LEU A 20 19.62 5.63 -9.53
CA LEU A 20 18.42 4.88 -9.95
C LEU A 20 18.03 3.80 -8.95
N ILE A 21 18.99 3.06 -8.37
CA ILE A 21 18.72 2.04 -7.34
C ILE A 21 18.18 2.71 -6.07
N GLN A 22 18.72 3.85 -5.68
CA GLN A 22 18.24 4.60 -4.52
C GLN A 22 16.81 5.12 -4.73
N SER A 23 16.44 5.49 -5.96
CA SER A 23 15.08 5.94 -6.29
C SER A 23 14.07 4.80 -6.14
N SER A 24 14.35 3.63 -6.69
CA SER A 24 13.43 2.48 -6.62
C SER A 24 13.27 1.94 -5.19
N GLU A 25 14.30 2.03 -4.34
CA GLU A 25 14.17 1.68 -2.93
C GLU A 25 13.24 2.62 -2.15
N ASN A 26 13.26 3.91 -2.48
CA ASN A 26 12.45 4.92 -1.80
C ASN A 26 11.01 4.99 -2.33
N TYR A 27 10.81 4.66 -3.60
CA TYR A 27 9.53 4.70 -4.30
C TYR A 27 9.25 3.37 -5.01
N PRO A 28 9.05 2.27 -4.25
CA PRO A 28 8.78 0.96 -4.83
C PRO A 28 7.51 0.98 -5.69
N GLN A 29 7.59 0.39 -6.89
CA GLN A 29 6.45 0.24 -7.78
C GLN A 29 5.89 -1.18 -7.71
N ILE A 30 4.59 -1.26 -7.54
CA ILE A 30 3.86 -2.50 -7.30
C ILE A 30 2.79 -2.68 -8.37
N GLU A 31 2.88 -3.75 -9.15
CA GLU A 31 1.83 -4.18 -10.05
C GLU A 31 0.80 -5.02 -9.30
N VAL A 32 -0.46 -4.64 -9.43
CA VAL A 32 -1.61 -5.35 -8.86
C VAL A 32 -2.46 -5.91 -10.00
N THR A 33 -2.47 -7.23 -10.14
CA THR A 33 -3.29 -7.95 -11.12
C THR A 33 -4.60 -8.38 -10.47
N THR A 34 -5.73 -7.96 -11.03
CA THR A 34 -7.06 -8.30 -10.53
C THR A 34 -7.91 -8.96 -11.61
N THR A 35 -9.07 -9.50 -11.23
CA THR A 35 -10.08 -9.98 -12.20
C THR A 35 -10.67 -8.86 -13.07
N SER A 36 -10.49 -7.58 -12.70
CA SER A 36 -10.94 -6.41 -13.47
C SER A 36 -9.84 -5.78 -14.33
N GLY A 37 -8.59 -6.28 -14.27
CA GLY A 37 -7.45 -5.76 -14.99
C GLY A 37 -6.25 -5.49 -14.08
N VAL A 38 -5.26 -4.76 -14.61
CA VAL A 38 -3.99 -4.47 -13.94
C VAL A 38 -3.86 -2.98 -13.67
N PHE A 39 -3.39 -2.61 -12.49
CA PHE A 39 -2.99 -1.25 -12.16
C PHE A 39 -1.65 -1.26 -11.41
N VAL A 40 -0.96 -0.13 -11.39
CA VAL A 40 0.33 0.05 -10.71
C VAL A 40 0.20 1.13 -9.66
N ILE A 41 0.73 0.85 -8.48
CA ILE A 41 0.89 1.81 -7.39
C ILE A 41 2.38 2.10 -7.16
N GLU A 42 2.69 3.34 -6.82
CA GLU A 42 4.01 3.75 -6.34
C GLU A 42 3.89 4.11 -4.86
N LEU A 43 4.76 3.52 -4.05
CA LEU A 43 4.76 3.70 -2.60
C LEU A 43 5.78 4.76 -2.18
N ASP A 44 5.49 5.56 -1.15
CA ASP A 44 6.40 6.58 -0.62
C ASP A 44 7.01 6.13 0.71
N ARG A 45 8.12 5.40 0.63
CA ARG A 45 8.86 4.92 1.81
C ARG A 45 9.49 6.07 2.61
N ASN A 46 9.77 7.21 1.98
CA ASN A 46 10.37 8.35 2.69
C ASN A 46 9.40 8.97 3.69
N ARG A 47 8.10 9.02 3.33
CA ARG A 47 7.07 9.64 4.15
C ARG A 47 6.30 8.66 5.03
N ALA A 48 6.16 7.40 4.57
CA ALA A 48 5.44 6.35 5.30
C ALA A 48 6.27 5.07 5.45
N PRO A 49 7.49 5.12 6.07
CA PRO A 49 8.40 3.98 6.09
C PRO A 49 7.83 2.74 6.76
N LYS A 50 7.09 2.87 7.87
CA LYS A 50 6.50 1.73 8.59
C LYS A 50 5.32 1.14 7.85
N THR A 51 4.49 1.98 7.24
CA THR A 51 3.33 1.56 6.45
C THR A 51 3.79 0.83 5.19
N VAL A 52 4.78 1.37 4.47
CA VAL A 52 5.36 0.74 3.27
C VAL A 52 6.05 -0.58 3.62
N GLU A 53 6.84 -0.64 4.69
CA GLU A 53 7.48 -1.86 5.17
C GLU A 53 6.45 -2.95 5.46
N ASN A 54 5.39 -2.62 6.18
CA ASN A 54 4.29 -3.52 6.52
C ASN A 54 3.58 -4.05 5.25
N PHE A 55 3.24 -3.16 4.32
CA PHE A 55 2.61 -3.54 3.06
C PHE A 55 3.49 -4.50 2.25
N LEU A 56 4.80 -4.22 2.15
CA LEU A 56 5.76 -5.06 1.44
C LEU A 56 5.98 -6.42 2.13
N ASN A 57 5.91 -6.50 3.45
CA ASN A 57 5.96 -7.77 4.17
C ASN A 57 4.78 -8.66 3.78
N TYR A 58 3.54 -8.15 3.82
CA TYR A 58 2.35 -8.87 3.35
C TYR A 58 2.43 -9.27 1.88
N LEU A 59 3.00 -8.41 1.02
CA LEU A 59 3.22 -8.70 -0.39
C LEU A 59 4.19 -9.88 -0.55
N ASN A 60 5.35 -9.84 0.12
CA ASN A 60 6.39 -10.87 0.04
C ASN A 60 5.91 -12.23 0.57
N ASP A 61 5.04 -12.22 1.58
CA ASP A 61 4.41 -13.42 2.14
C ASP A 61 3.26 -13.96 1.24
N GLY A 62 2.95 -13.28 0.13
CA GLY A 62 1.85 -13.66 -0.77
C GLY A 62 0.47 -13.50 -0.14
N PHE A 63 0.37 -12.73 0.96
CA PHE A 63 -0.85 -12.57 1.74
C PHE A 63 -2.02 -12.02 0.92
N TYR A 64 -1.76 -11.04 0.06
CA TYR A 64 -2.80 -10.36 -0.72
C TYR A 64 -3.39 -11.22 -1.84
N LYS A 65 -2.70 -12.27 -2.27
CA LYS A 65 -3.20 -13.17 -3.30
C LYS A 65 -4.50 -13.84 -2.86
N ASN A 66 -5.49 -13.84 -3.74
CA ASN A 66 -6.85 -14.32 -3.50
C ASN A 66 -7.64 -13.53 -2.44
N THR A 67 -7.18 -12.33 -2.05
CA THR A 67 -8.03 -11.38 -1.33
C THR A 67 -8.91 -10.61 -2.31
N ILE A 68 -9.99 -10.00 -1.81
CA ILE A 68 -10.95 -9.26 -2.62
C ILE A 68 -10.99 -7.78 -2.25
N PHE A 69 -11.51 -6.99 -3.18
CA PHE A 69 -12.07 -5.69 -2.85
C PHE A 69 -13.43 -5.92 -2.18
N HIS A 70 -13.43 -6.00 -0.85
CA HIS A 70 -14.60 -6.37 -0.05
C HIS A 70 -15.54 -5.20 0.22
N ARG A 71 -15.11 -3.96 -0.04
CA ARG A 71 -15.92 -2.76 0.13
C ARG A 71 -15.64 -1.76 -0.99
N VAL A 72 -16.71 -1.34 -1.67
CA VAL A 72 -16.67 -0.40 -2.79
C VAL A 72 -17.75 0.66 -2.56
N ILE A 73 -17.32 1.92 -2.38
CA ILE A 73 -18.23 3.06 -2.26
C ILE A 73 -17.89 4.04 -3.38
N PRO A 74 -18.71 4.10 -4.45
CA PRO A 74 -18.49 5.01 -5.56
C PRO A 74 -18.34 6.47 -5.09
N GLY A 75 -17.34 7.18 -5.63
CA GLY A 75 -17.06 8.55 -5.25
C GLY A 75 -16.40 8.73 -3.87
N PHE A 76 -16.07 7.62 -3.18
CA PHE A 76 -15.34 7.62 -1.92
C PHE A 76 -14.09 6.76 -1.98
N VAL A 77 -14.20 5.45 -1.77
CA VAL A 77 -13.05 4.53 -1.76
C VAL A 77 -13.40 3.15 -2.32
N ILE A 78 -12.36 2.42 -2.74
CA ILE A 78 -12.38 0.94 -2.87
C ILE A 78 -11.38 0.38 -1.85
N GLN A 79 -11.78 -0.63 -1.07
CA GLN A 79 -11.00 -1.18 0.04
C GLN A 79 -10.78 -2.68 -0.14
N ALA A 80 -9.54 -3.14 0.10
CA ALA A 80 -9.10 -4.52 -0.11
C ALA A 80 -8.11 -4.98 0.97
N GLY A 81 -7.60 -6.21 0.83
CA GLY A 81 -6.42 -6.70 1.54
C GLY A 81 -6.69 -7.33 2.90
N GLY A 82 -7.93 -7.74 3.21
CA GLY A 82 -8.25 -8.37 4.50
C GLY A 82 -9.11 -9.62 4.40
N PHE A 83 -9.86 -9.79 3.30
CA PHE A 83 -10.88 -10.83 3.19
C PHE A 83 -10.69 -11.71 1.97
N THR A 84 -11.05 -13.00 2.11
CA THR A 84 -11.17 -13.96 1.00
C THR A 84 -12.47 -13.75 0.21
N VAL A 85 -12.64 -14.49 -0.89
CA VAL A 85 -13.88 -14.47 -1.70
C VAL A 85 -15.12 -14.90 -0.89
N ASP A 86 -14.94 -15.73 0.13
CA ASP A 86 -15.99 -16.19 1.04
C ASP A 86 -16.27 -15.21 2.19
N LEU A 87 -15.65 -14.03 2.16
CA LEU A 87 -15.70 -12.99 3.20
C LEU A 87 -15.14 -13.45 4.56
N GLU A 88 -14.21 -14.39 4.54
CA GLU A 88 -13.46 -14.79 5.72
C GLU A 88 -12.28 -13.82 5.91
N GLU A 89 -12.17 -13.27 7.11
CA GLU A 89 -11.03 -12.39 7.46
C GLU A 89 -9.77 -13.23 7.60
N LYS A 90 -8.68 -12.79 6.95
CA LYS A 90 -7.37 -13.45 7.05
C LYS A 90 -6.66 -13.03 8.34
N GLU A 91 -5.95 -13.97 8.96
CA GLU A 91 -5.10 -13.69 10.13
C GLU A 91 -3.97 -12.73 9.76
N THR A 92 -3.80 -11.67 10.54
CA THR A 92 -2.88 -10.57 10.25
C THR A 92 -1.65 -10.57 11.15
N LEU A 93 -0.57 -9.93 10.68
CA LEU A 93 0.56 -9.53 11.52
C LEU A 93 0.12 -8.49 12.56
N PRO A 94 0.94 -8.20 13.60
CA PRO A 94 0.65 -7.15 14.56
C PRO A 94 0.38 -5.78 13.91
N GLU A 95 -0.48 -5.01 14.55
CA GLU A 95 -0.83 -3.65 14.16
C GLU A 95 0.39 -2.72 14.12
N ILE A 96 0.33 -1.70 13.25
CA ILE A 96 1.41 -0.74 13.07
C ILE A 96 1.05 0.66 13.57
N ILE A 97 2.08 1.46 13.87
CA ILE A 97 1.92 2.86 14.24
C ILE A 97 1.31 3.65 13.07
N ASN A 98 0.41 4.57 13.39
CA ASN A 98 -0.23 5.45 12.41
C ASN A 98 0.74 6.55 11.95
N GLU A 99 0.99 6.64 10.64
CA GLU A 99 1.85 7.64 10.02
C GLU A 99 1.05 8.74 9.28
N SER A 100 -0.23 8.98 9.63
CA SER A 100 -1.07 9.96 8.91
C SER A 100 -0.56 11.42 8.97
N GLY A 101 0.37 11.75 9.88
CA GLY A 101 0.99 13.08 9.98
C GLY A 101 2.17 13.30 9.03
N ASN A 102 2.35 12.47 8.01
CA ASN A 102 3.52 12.43 7.13
C ASN A 102 3.51 13.47 5.98
N GLY A 103 2.46 14.30 5.89
CA GLY A 103 2.31 15.34 4.87
C GLY A 103 1.73 14.84 3.53
N LEU A 104 1.39 13.54 3.41
CA LEU A 104 0.58 13.02 2.31
C LEU A 104 -0.91 13.22 2.64
N THR A 105 -1.72 13.42 1.62
CA THR A 105 -3.17 13.68 1.76
C THR A 105 -4.00 12.62 1.06
N ASN A 106 -5.22 12.42 1.53
CA ASN A 106 -6.19 11.49 0.94
C ASN A 106 -6.83 12.09 -0.33
N GLN A 107 -5.99 12.46 -1.29
CA GLN A 107 -6.43 12.93 -2.60
C GLN A 107 -6.87 11.77 -3.49
N ARG A 108 -7.58 12.08 -4.58
CA ARG A 108 -8.01 11.07 -5.55
C ARG A 108 -6.83 10.26 -6.08
N MET A 109 -6.98 8.93 -6.14
CA MET A 109 -5.99 7.92 -6.53
C MET A 109 -4.85 7.69 -5.53
N SER A 110 -4.81 8.37 -4.38
CA SER A 110 -3.89 7.98 -3.32
C SER A 110 -4.32 6.66 -2.67
N ILE A 111 -3.33 5.92 -2.14
CA ILE A 111 -3.55 4.69 -1.37
C ILE A 111 -3.32 4.95 0.11
N GLY A 112 -4.28 4.55 0.96
CA GLY A 112 -4.24 4.71 2.40
C GLY A 112 -4.42 3.39 3.15
N MET A 113 -3.88 3.32 4.37
CA MET A 113 -4.09 2.18 5.28
C MET A 113 -5.43 2.30 6.00
N ALA A 114 -6.23 1.24 5.87
CA ALA A 114 -7.45 1.12 6.65
C ALA A 114 -7.12 0.79 8.12
N ARG A 115 -7.99 1.24 9.03
CA ARG A 115 -7.88 1.00 10.47
C ARG A 115 -9.26 1.03 11.12
N THR A 116 -9.34 0.54 12.35
CA THR A 116 -10.51 0.70 13.22
C THR A 116 -10.58 2.13 13.80
N ASN A 117 -11.40 2.34 14.81
CA ASN A 117 -11.42 3.62 15.54
C ASN A 117 -10.14 3.88 16.33
N GLU A 118 -9.41 2.82 16.70
CA GLU A 118 -8.12 2.96 17.37
C GLU A 118 -7.06 3.50 16.39
N PRO A 119 -6.32 4.53 16.76
CA PRO A 119 -5.38 5.20 15.85
C PRO A 119 -4.31 4.28 15.26
N HIS A 120 -3.80 3.35 16.03
CA HIS A 120 -2.67 2.48 15.71
C HIS A 120 -3.11 1.03 15.44
N SER A 121 -4.30 0.83 14.84
CA SER A 121 -4.90 -0.48 14.58
C SER A 121 -4.81 -0.94 13.12
N ALA A 122 -4.00 -0.28 12.31
CA ALA A 122 -3.80 -0.68 10.91
C ALA A 122 -2.98 -1.97 10.85
N SER A 123 -3.37 -2.91 9.95
CA SER A 123 -2.64 -4.16 9.71
C SER A 123 -2.44 -4.40 8.21
N SER A 124 -3.31 -5.17 7.54
CA SER A 124 -3.16 -5.55 6.13
C SER A 124 -4.03 -4.75 5.17
N GLN A 125 -5.19 -4.25 5.62
CA GLN A 125 -6.19 -3.66 4.74
C GLN A 125 -5.76 -2.27 4.26
N PHE A 126 -5.98 -2.03 2.96
CA PHE A 126 -5.73 -0.73 2.32
C PHE A 126 -6.94 -0.30 1.50
N TYR A 127 -6.97 0.99 1.15
CA TYR A 127 -7.99 1.54 0.26
C TYR A 127 -7.36 2.47 -0.77
N ILE A 128 -8.06 2.65 -1.90
CA ILE A 128 -7.72 3.65 -2.91
C ILE A 128 -8.82 4.72 -2.92
N ASN A 129 -8.43 5.98 -2.85
CA ASN A 129 -9.33 7.12 -2.87
C ASN A 129 -9.89 7.36 -4.28
N LEU A 130 -11.21 7.41 -4.42
CA LEU A 130 -11.90 7.69 -5.69
C LEU A 130 -12.20 9.18 -5.90
N ALA A 131 -12.06 9.97 -4.84
CA ALA A 131 -12.21 11.42 -4.80
C ALA A 131 -11.21 12.03 -3.82
N ASP A 132 -11.17 13.35 -3.73
CA ASP A 132 -10.41 14.07 -2.71
C ASP A 132 -11.12 13.93 -1.35
N ASN A 133 -10.67 13.00 -0.54
CA ASN A 133 -11.25 12.64 0.76
C ASN A 133 -10.48 13.30 1.92
N PHE A 134 -10.22 14.60 1.87
CA PHE A 134 -9.45 15.33 2.90
C PHE A 134 -10.05 15.25 4.31
N SER A 135 -11.29 14.82 4.45
CA SER A 135 -11.87 14.48 5.75
C SER A 135 -11.20 13.29 6.43
N LEU A 136 -10.47 12.46 5.69
CA LEU A 136 -9.66 11.34 6.21
C LEU A 136 -8.26 11.77 6.67
N ASP A 137 -7.84 12.99 6.35
CA ASP A 137 -6.55 13.52 6.77
C ASP A 137 -6.51 13.79 8.28
N PRO A 138 -5.33 13.85 8.89
CA PRO A 138 -5.18 14.16 10.30
C PRO A 138 -5.62 15.61 10.59
N MET A 139 -6.17 15.79 11.75
CA MET A 139 -6.55 17.09 12.30
C MET A 139 -5.86 17.28 13.65
N PRO A 140 -5.71 18.51 14.19
CA PRO A 140 -5.04 18.74 15.47
C PRO A 140 -5.58 17.89 16.64
N THR A 141 -6.85 17.46 16.56
CA THR A 141 -7.55 16.71 17.61
C THR A 141 -7.85 15.26 17.23
N ARG A 142 -7.44 14.82 16.02
CA ARG A 142 -7.81 13.50 15.50
C ARG A 142 -6.75 12.96 14.55
N TRP A 143 -6.34 11.71 14.76
CA TRP A 143 -5.54 10.94 13.81
C TRP A 143 -6.29 10.73 12.51
N GLY A 144 -5.61 10.92 11.38
CA GLY A 144 -6.10 10.58 10.06
C GLY A 144 -5.87 9.11 9.70
N TYR A 145 -5.96 8.85 8.40
CA TYR A 145 -5.59 7.58 7.77
C TYR A 145 -4.28 7.79 7.03
N ALA A 146 -3.31 6.90 7.25
CA ALA A 146 -1.96 7.05 6.70
C ALA A 146 -1.98 6.78 5.19
N VAL A 147 -1.82 7.81 4.39
CA VAL A 147 -1.51 7.69 2.97
C VAL A 147 -0.05 7.28 2.83
N PHE A 148 0.23 6.32 1.93
CA PHE A 148 1.56 5.76 1.75
C PHE A 148 1.98 5.53 0.29
N GLY A 149 1.20 6.04 -0.67
CA GLY A 149 1.48 5.98 -2.10
C GLY A 149 0.32 6.43 -2.96
N ASP A 150 0.48 6.28 -4.26
CA ASP A 150 -0.50 6.67 -5.28
C ASP A 150 -0.61 5.61 -6.38
N VAL A 151 -1.79 5.51 -7.01
CA VAL A 151 -1.95 4.79 -8.27
C VAL A 151 -1.30 5.62 -9.37
N ILE A 152 -0.38 5.02 -10.14
CA ILE A 152 0.35 5.70 -11.22
C ILE A 152 -0.02 5.20 -12.62
N GLN A 153 -0.62 4.00 -12.73
CA GLN A 153 -1.12 3.43 -13.98
C GLN A 153 -2.38 2.60 -13.73
N GLY A 154 -3.21 2.42 -14.78
CA GLY A 154 -4.43 1.59 -14.70
C GLY A 154 -5.58 2.29 -13.98
N PHE A 155 -5.69 3.62 -14.09
CA PHE A 155 -6.79 4.40 -13.51
C PHE A 155 -8.17 3.96 -13.99
N ASP A 156 -8.28 3.48 -15.21
CA ASP A 156 -9.48 2.90 -15.80
C ASP A 156 -9.91 1.61 -15.10
N VAL A 157 -8.94 0.77 -14.69
CA VAL A 157 -9.20 -0.44 -13.90
C VAL A 157 -9.73 -0.08 -12.51
N VAL A 158 -9.12 0.88 -11.83
CA VAL A 158 -9.60 1.38 -10.53
C VAL A 158 -11.03 1.93 -10.65
N ASN A 159 -11.32 2.70 -11.71
CA ASN A 159 -12.67 3.21 -11.99
C ASN A 159 -13.65 2.09 -12.34
N ALA A 160 -13.23 1.04 -13.06
CA ALA A 160 -14.06 -0.13 -13.34
C ALA A 160 -14.42 -0.89 -12.06
N ILE A 161 -13.47 -1.07 -11.12
CA ILE A 161 -13.75 -1.65 -9.80
C ILE A 161 -14.77 -0.79 -9.05
N ALA A 162 -14.62 0.52 -9.06
CA ALA A 162 -15.52 1.47 -8.42
C ALA A 162 -16.94 1.46 -9.00
N GLY A 163 -17.10 1.07 -10.25
CA GLY A 163 -18.40 0.98 -10.95
C GLY A 163 -19.19 -0.31 -10.69
N ASN A 164 -18.65 -1.26 -9.91
CA ASN A 164 -19.39 -2.48 -9.59
C ASN A 164 -20.64 -2.19 -8.74
N ALA A 165 -21.74 -2.88 -9.05
CA ALA A 165 -22.90 -2.91 -8.19
C ALA A 165 -22.54 -3.54 -6.84
N THR A 166 -23.03 -3.00 -5.75
CA THR A 166 -22.75 -3.47 -4.39
C THR A 166 -24.02 -3.95 -3.69
N GLN A 167 -23.83 -4.76 -2.65
CA GLN A 167 -24.89 -5.33 -1.83
C GLN A 167 -24.44 -5.43 -0.37
N THR A 168 -25.38 -5.73 0.52
CA THR A 168 -25.04 -6.20 1.86
C THR A 168 -24.93 -7.71 1.88
N MET A 169 -23.80 -8.23 2.33
CA MET A 169 -23.53 -9.69 2.38
C MET A 169 -22.84 -10.03 3.71
N ASN A 170 -23.35 -11.04 4.41
CA ASN A 170 -22.84 -11.48 5.72
C ASN A 170 -22.71 -10.34 6.76
N GLY A 171 -23.62 -9.35 6.71
CA GLY A 171 -23.58 -8.17 7.59
C GLY A 171 -22.62 -7.06 7.18
N MET A 172 -21.78 -7.30 6.15
CA MET A 172 -20.92 -6.28 5.55
C MET A 172 -21.68 -5.48 4.49
N GLN A 173 -21.54 -4.16 4.53
CA GLN A 173 -22.14 -3.25 3.54
C GLN A 173 -21.15 -2.99 2.38
N ASP A 174 -21.71 -2.55 1.26
CA ASP A 174 -20.94 -2.10 0.08
C ASP A 174 -20.03 -3.20 -0.53
N VAL A 175 -20.39 -4.48 -0.37
CA VAL A 175 -19.67 -5.61 -0.96
C VAL A 175 -20.02 -5.72 -2.45
N PRO A 176 -19.04 -5.77 -3.38
CA PRO A 176 -19.32 -5.99 -4.79
C PRO A 176 -20.13 -7.25 -5.06
N VAL A 177 -21.18 -7.15 -5.88
CA VAL A 177 -22.00 -8.29 -6.30
C VAL A 177 -21.16 -9.30 -7.07
N ALA A 178 -20.29 -8.81 -7.97
CA ALA A 178 -19.28 -9.62 -8.64
C ALA A 178 -17.95 -9.42 -7.90
N PRO A 179 -17.40 -10.47 -7.24
CA PRO A 179 -16.16 -10.33 -6.50
C PRO A 179 -14.99 -9.86 -7.40
N VAL A 180 -14.30 -8.82 -6.99
CA VAL A 180 -13.05 -8.38 -7.62
C VAL A 180 -11.90 -8.94 -6.80
N ILE A 181 -11.17 -9.90 -7.39
CA ILE A 181 -10.13 -10.67 -6.72
C ILE A 181 -8.75 -10.14 -7.11
N ILE A 182 -7.85 -9.99 -6.16
CA ILE A 182 -6.42 -9.78 -6.38
C ILE A 182 -5.81 -11.15 -6.75
N LEU A 183 -5.48 -11.33 -8.03
CA LEU A 183 -4.92 -12.58 -8.57
C LEU A 183 -3.42 -12.68 -8.29
N ASP A 184 -2.73 -11.55 -8.40
CA ASP A 184 -1.30 -11.45 -8.15
C ASP A 184 -0.94 -10.02 -7.74
N ILE A 185 0.15 -9.88 -6.98
CA ILE A 185 0.71 -8.61 -6.58
C ILE A 185 2.22 -8.75 -6.46
N LYS A 186 2.96 -7.89 -7.13
CA LYS A 186 4.42 -8.00 -7.19
C LYS A 186 5.10 -6.65 -7.35
N ARG A 187 6.31 -6.54 -6.83
CA ARG A 187 7.21 -5.43 -7.09
C ARG A 187 7.77 -5.53 -8.52
N ILE A 188 7.88 -4.41 -9.25
CA ILE A 188 8.28 -4.37 -10.67
C ILE A 188 9.50 -3.46 -10.95
N ASP A 189 10.12 -2.88 -9.93
CA ASP A 189 11.31 -2.00 -10.00
C ASP A 189 12.54 -2.58 -9.28
#